data_5cc490a5699239e09e9ebe07016a81c5
#
_entry.id   5cc490a5699239e09e9ebe07016a81c5
#
_cell.length_a   1.000
_cell.length_b   1.000
_cell.length_c   1.000
_cell.angle_alpha   90.00
_cell.angle_beta   90.00
_cell.angle_gamma   90.00
#
_symmetry.space_group_name_H-M   'P 1'
#
loop_
_entity.id
_entity.type
_entity.pdbx_description
1 polymer ?
#
loop_
_entity_poly.entity_id
_entity_poly.type
_entity_poly.pdbx_seq_one_letter_code
_entity_poly.pdbx_strand_id
1 'polypeptide(L)'
;MTIETDKPVDHVAMALAVYDTQEAFRNLAVPKNLDEANAAFSAAIKWRSAVYELGDAIPEPTKLEAHNAMMAVRDLLQKFQDEAASAKLAGYSTDDLKASLPSGAVELFLDAPANTLFLHNDYLPPHIAAARMFAIFAKTGEMYRRGDAVVEVSKKGMEVLTPTGFRSRLSKRGRKVVAIKKTQTEPPEYFASHKHCGEDVAKVLLGTTEVSLLPEIKLITAMPLLVEVSGALVTTVPGYNPECAVLVTGNAAVREIPIMEAATALAGLLCDFKFTADGDRSRALAGLVAPALRMGGLLSGNALIQTMEADDSQAGKGTMLELNHAIYGETPYPVVQKEGGVGSLDESFAAAVMSGKPFIALDNLRGSLNSTLLEATVTPISGDGRVAVRLPHRGEVMVDASRTLLQTTSNGFSSTRDLANRLLITRLLKQPPGYTYAAWEGGSLLQHAKQFAAYYLSCVHAVVRYWYAHGKPKLATVHTFKDWVGSLDWIVQSVWGEKPLLTGHSEAAGRIANKNMSWLRLLAHAVIREGHANALLGLKASDLREICERAGIAIEGVKPGHEDNQAERAIGVIMASCFREHDSVELDGIRVTRFERDERREDKRDWRPAKLYTFSKP
;
A
#
# COMPACT_ATOMS: atom_id res chain seq x y z
N MET A 1 -34.57 -2.86 -8.88
CA MET A 1 -33.62 -3.59 -9.72
C MET A 1 -33.63 -5.02 -9.21
N THR A 2 -34.29 -5.91 -9.96
CA THR A 2 -34.44 -7.31 -9.57
C THR A 2 -33.03 -7.94 -9.60
N ILE A 3 -32.60 -8.46 -8.45
CA ILE A 3 -31.42 -9.30 -8.34
C ILE A 3 -31.65 -10.47 -9.29
N GLU A 4 -30.87 -10.56 -10.39
CA GLU A 4 -30.78 -11.80 -11.14
C GLU A 4 -30.32 -12.84 -10.13
N THR A 5 -31.25 -13.73 -9.81
CA THR A 5 -31.00 -14.89 -8.96
C THR A 5 -29.82 -15.64 -9.57
N ASP A 6 -28.80 -15.90 -8.76
CA ASP A 6 -27.67 -16.76 -9.04
C ASP A 6 -28.03 -17.83 -10.07
N LYS A 7 -27.32 -17.83 -11.20
CA LYS A 7 -27.30 -19.05 -12.02
C LYS A 7 -26.89 -20.17 -11.08
N PRO A 8 -27.65 -21.23 -10.96
CA PRO A 8 -27.28 -22.34 -10.08
C PRO A 8 -25.84 -22.74 -10.44
N VAL A 9 -24.96 -22.65 -9.45
CA VAL A 9 -23.57 -23.10 -9.61
C VAL A 9 -23.64 -24.54 -10.09
N ASP A 10 -23.15 -24.79 -11.28
CA ASP A 10 -23.17 -26.15 -11.85
C ASP A 10 -22.10 -26.99 -11.13
N HIS A 11 -22.48 -27.53 -9.99
CA HIS A 11 -21.64 -28.37 -9.15
C HIS A 11 -21.09 -29.59 -9.91
N VAL A 12 -21.80 -30.04 -10.97
CA VAL A 12 -21.33 -31.12 -11.82
C VAL A 12 -20.18 -30.66 -12.70
N ALA A 13 -20.29 -29.49 -13.33
CA ALA A 13 -19.20 -28.92 -14.13
C ALA A 13 -17.97 -28.62 -13.27
N MET A 14 -18.16 -28.13 -12.04
CA MET A 14 -17.06 -27.88 -11.12
C MET A 14 -16.41 -29.17 -10.60
N ALA A 15 -17.20 -30.22 -10.31
CA ALA A 15 -16.67 -31.51 -9.93
C ALA A 15 -15.88 -32.16 -11.08
N LEU A 16 -16.33 -32.01 -12.32
CA LEU A 16 -15.59 -32.45 -13.51
C LEU A 16 -14.27 -31.68 -13.64
N ALA A 17 -14.28 -30.34 -13.41
CA ALA A 17 -13.07 -29.53 -13.45
C ALA A 17 -12.03 -29.96 -12.38
N VAL A 18 -12.48 -30.36 -11.19
CA VAL A 18 -11.58 -30.95 -10.16
C VAL A 18 -10.97 -32.25 -10.65
N TYR A 19 -11.80 -33.13 -11.19
CA TYR A 19 -11.33 -34.42 -11.72
C TYR A 19 -10.32 -34.21 -12.86
N ASP A 20 -10.65 -33.38 -13.83
CA ASP A 20 -9.80 -33.09 -14.98
C ASP A 20 -8.46 -32.48 -14.57
N THR A 21 -8.47 -31.55 -13.62
CA THR A 21 -7.24 -30.92 -13.13
C THR A 21 -6.40 -31.85 -12.28
N GLN A 22 -7.02 -32.74 -11.49
CA GLN A 22 -6.34 -33.78 -10.74
C GLN A 22 -5.70 -34.83 -11.68
N GLU A 23 -6.44 -35.28 -12.70
CA GLU A 23 -5.96 -36.24 -13.68
C GLU A 23 -4.81 -35.63 -14.51
N ALA A 24 -4.95 -34.39 -14.95
CA ALA A 24 -3.88 -33.65 -15.63
C ALA A 24 -2.61 -33.56 -14.78
N PHE A 25 -2.74 -33.33 -13.46
CA PHE A 25 -1.60 -33.31 -12.56
C PHE A 25 -0.98 -34.71 -12.35
N ARG A 26 -1.81 -35.74 -12.12
CA ARG A 26 -1.36 -37.13 -11.89
C ARG A 26 -0.67 -37.75 -13.11
N ASN A 27 -1.06 -37.32 -14.32
CA ASN A 27 -0.46 -37.78 -15.57
C ASN A 27 0.89 -37.13 -15.88
N LEU A 28 1.31 -36.13 -15.12
CA LEU A 28 2.65 -35.55 -15.28
C LEU A 28 3.71 -36.52 -14.75
N ALA A 29 4.75 -36.73 -15.53
CA ALA A 29 5.93 -37.46 -15.06
C ALA A 29 6.60 -36.66 -13.92
N VAL A 30 7.36 -37.34 -13.05
CA VAL A 30 8.18 -36.67 -12.04
C VAL A 30 9.14 -35.68 -12.75
N PRO A 31 9.10 -34.38 -12.46
CA PRO A 31 9.91 -33.40 -13.13
C PRO A 31 11.40 -33.70 -13.04
N LYS A 32 12.11 -33.61 -14.17
CA LYS A 32 13.54 -33.87 -14.29
C LYS A 32 14.35 -32.60 -14.50
N ASN A 33 13.69 -31.49 -14.78
CA ASN A 33 14.33 -30.18 -15.03
C ASN A 33 13.40 -29.05 -14.57
N LEU A 34 13.93 -27.81 -14.62
CA LEU A 34 13.22 -26.62 -14.16
C LEU A 34 11.94 -26.34 -14.95
N ASP A 35 11.93 -26.56 -16.27
CA ASP A 35 10.77 -26.27 -17.11
C ASP A 35 9.63 -27.26 -16.82
N GLU A 36 9.94 -28.55 -16.66
CA GLU A 36 8.98 -29.57 -16.25
C GLU A 36 8.45 -29.30 -14.83
N ALA A 37 9.30 -28.82 -13.90
CA ALA A 37 8.89 -28.45 -12.56
C ALA A 37 7.95 -27.23 -12.55
N ASN A 38 8.19 -26.23 -13.39
CA ASN A 38 7.27 -25.10 -13.58
C ASN A 38 5.91 -25.54 -14.14
N ALA A 39 5.91 -26.45 -15.11
CA ALA A 39 4.67 -27.01 -15.67
C ALA A 39 3.88 -27.80 -14.61
N ALA A 40 4.57 -28.65 -13.84
CA ALA A 40 3.96 -29.42 -12.75
C ALA A 40 3.40 -28.52 -11.64
N PHE A 41 4.11 -27.44 -11.30
CA PHE A 41 3.65 -26.46 -10.32
C PHE A 41 2.39 -25.75 -10.79
N SER A 42 2.35 -25.32 -12.06
CA SER A 42 1.15 -24.72 -12.67
C SER A 42 -0.06 -25.67 -12.64
N ALA A 43 0.15 -26.96 -12.93
CA ALA A 43 -0.91 -27.98 -12.88
C ALA A 43 -1.40 -28.21 -11.44
N ALA A 44 -0.49 -28.30 -10.45
CA ALA A 44 -0.84 -28.45 -9.05
C ALA A 44 -1.64 -27.25 -8.50
N ILE A 45 -1.30 -26.03 -8.93
CA ILE A 45 -2.05 -24.82 -8.61
C ILE A 45 -3.47 -24.88 -9.16
N LYS A 46 -3.62 -25.27 -10.43
CA LYS A 46 -4.95 -25.38 -11.07
C LYS A 46 -5.83 -26.40 -10.35
N TRP A 47 -5.28 -27.56 -10.03
CA TRP A 47 -6.00 -28.58 -9.27
C TRP A 47 -6.41 -28.08 -7.89
N ARG A 48 -5.49 -27.49 -7.13
CA ARG A 48 -5.80 -26.90 -5.83
C ARG A 48 -6.90 -25.84 -5.92
N SER A 49 -6.82 -24.94 -6.90
CA SER A 49 -7.85 -23.90 -7.09
C SER A 49 -9.22 -24.50 -7.38
N ALA A 50 -9.31 -25.46 -8.29
CA ALA A 50 -10.57 -26.13 -8.60
C ALA A 50 -11.19 -26.84 -7.38
N VAL A 51 -10.35 -27.47 -6.54
CA VAL A 51 -10.79 -28.09 -5.28
C VAL A 51 -11.36 -27.06 -4.30
N TYR A 52 -10.70 -25.90 -4.17
CA TYR A 52 -11.13 -24.86 -3.24
C TYR A 52 -12.34 -24.07 -3.75
N GLU A 53 -12.58 -23.99 -5.05
CA GLU A 53 -13.78 -23.39 -5.63
C GLU A 53 -15.07 -24.15 -5.31
N LEU A 54 -14.98 -25.46 -5.06
CA LEU A 54 -16.11 -26.30 -4.65
C LEU A 54 -16.41 -26.25 -3.15
N GLY A 55 -15.58 -25.58 -2.37
CA GLY A 55 -15.81 -25.33 -0.95
C GLY A 55 -16.11 -26.59 -0.14
N ASP A 56 -17.18 -26.57 0.65
CA ASP A 56 -17.56 -27.68 1.52
C ASP A 56 -18.12 -28.90 0.78
N ALA A 57 -18.36 -28.79 -0.52
CA ALA A 57 -18.77 -29.95 -1.33
C ALA A 57 -17.64 -30.96 -1.55
N ILE A 58 -16.38 -30.58 -1.30
CA ILE A 58 -15.21 -31.47 -1.41
C ILE A 58 -14.75 -31.90 -0.03
N PRO A 59 -14.51 -33.23 0.16
CA PRO A 59 -14.00 -33.76 1.42
C PRO A 59 -12.64 -33.14 1.81
N GLU A 60 -12.43 -32.88 3.10
CA GLU A 60 -11.17 -32.32 3.64
C GLU A 60 -9.91 -33.14 3.23
N PRO A 61 -9.93 -34.48 3.16
CA PRO A 61 -8.78 -35.23 2.66
C PRO A 61 -8.35 -34.87 1.24
N THR A 62 -9.30 -34.57 0.35
CA THR A 62 -9.02 -34.14 -1.04
C THR A 62 -8.44 -32.74 -1.09
N LYS A 63 -8.93 -31.83 -0.25
CA LYS A 63 -8.36 -30.46 -0.09
C LYS A 63 -6.92 -30.55 0.40
N LEU A 64 -6.67 -31.40 1.41
CA LEU A 64 -5.33 -31.62 1.95
C LEU A 64 -4.39 -32.25 0.93
N GLU A 65 -4.89 -33.24 0.13
CA GLU A 65 -4.11 -33.87 -0.94
C GLU A 65 -3.67 -32.86 -2.00
N ALA A 66 -4.58 -32.02 -2.49
CA ALA A 66 -4.29 -30.98 -3.47
C ALA A 66 -3.29 -29.94 -2.92
N HIS A 67 -3.46 -29.57 -1.65
CA HIS A 67 -2.51 -28.67 -0.97
C HIS A 67 -1.12 -29.28 -0.85
N ASN A 68 -1.03 -30.53 -0.37
CA ASN A 68 0.23 -31.22 -0.18
C ASN A 68 0.95 -31.48 -1.52
N ALA A 69 0.20 -31.81 -2.59
CA ALA A 69 0.74 -31.94 -3.92
C ALA A 69 1.37 -30.64 -4.42
N MET A 70 0.66 -29.52 -4.26
CA MET A 70 1.20 -28.21 -4.62
C MET A 70 2.46 -27.88 -3.83
N MET A 71 2.49 -28.16 -2.52
CA MET A 71 3.67 -27.90 -1.68
C MET A 71 4.85 -28.78 -2.09
N ALA A 72 4.63 -30.08 -2.34
CA ALA A 72 5.69 -30.99 -2.77
C ALA A 72 6.30 -30.58 -4.11
N VAL A 73 5.48 -30.14 -5.08
CA VAL A 73 5.98 -29.67 -6.37
C VAL A 73 6.68 -28.32 -6.23
N ARG A 74 6.21 -27.45 -5.35
CA ARG A 74 6.90 -26.20 -5.02
C ARG A 74 8.30 -26.46 -4.45
N ASP A 75 8.43 -27.39 -3.51
CA ASP A 75 9.72 -27.74 -2.92
C ASP A 75 10.67 -28.35 -3.97
N LEU A 76 10.12 -29.15 -4.88
CA LEU A 76 10.87 -29.69 -6.01
C LEU A 76 11.29 -28.61 -7.00
N LEU A 77 10.39 -27.68 -7.34
CA LEU A 77 10.69 -26.52 -8.17
C LEU A 77 11.81 -25.67 -7.54
N GLN A 78 11.72 -25.41 -6.24
CA GLN A 78 12.75 -24.71 -5.50
C GLN A 78 14.10 -25.44 -5.58
N LYS A 79 14.07 -26.78 -5.45
CA LYS A 79 15.27 -27.60 -5.60
C LYS A 79 15.90 -27.48 -6.99
N PHE A 80 15.11 -27.53 -8.07
CA PHE A 80 15.62 -27.34 -9.43
C PHE A 80 16.13 -25.92 -9.69
N GLN A 81 15.43 -24.91 -9.12
CA GLN A 81 15.92 -23.53 -9.14
C GLN A 81 17.27 -23.41 -8.42
N ASP A 82 17.40 -24.07 -7.28
CA ASP A 82 18.63 -24.11 -6.50
C ASP A 82 19.76 -24.88 -7.22
N GLU A 83 19.44 -25.99 -7.87
CA GLU A 83 20.38 -26.75 -8.68
C GLU A 83 20.81 -25.98 -9.93
N ALA A 84 19.89 -25.33 -10.62
CA ALA A 84 20.18 -24.45 -11.77
C ALA A 84 21.03 -23.23 -11.36
N ALA A 85 20.74 -22.65 -10.20
CA ALA A 85 21.56 -21.58 -9.62
C ALA A 85 22.92 -22.07 -9.14
N SER A 86 23.05 -23.34 -8.75
CA SER A 86 24.32 -23.96 -8.35
C SER A 86 25.16 -24.39 -9.54
N ALA A 87 24.51 -24.91 -10.60
CA ALA A 87 25.17 -25.36 -11.82
C ALA A 87 25.73 -24.19 -12.67
N LYS A 88 25.08 -23.01 -12.56
CA LYS A 88 25.66 -21.75 -13.02
C LYS A 88 26.27 -21.06 -11.81
N LEU A 89 27.45 -21.38 -11.35
CA LEU A 89 28.13 -20.61 -10.29
C LEU A 89 27.84 -19.12 -10.45
N ALA A 90 26.61 -18.77 -10.12
CA ALA A 90 25.99 -17.45 -10.25
C ALA A 90 26.18 -16.78 -11.63
N GLY A 91 26.09 -17.55 -12.72
CA GLY A 91 26.20 -16.99 -14.09
C GLY A 91 27.58 -17.05 -14.71
N TYR A 92 28.60 -17.53 -14.00
CA TYR A 92 29.95 -17.68 -14.52
C TYR A 92 30.22 -19.13 -14.91
N SER A 93 30.62 -19.37 -16.16
CA SER A 93 31.07 -20.69 -16.62
C SER A 93 32.48 -20.99 -16.05
N THR A 94 32.86 -22.27 -16.05
CA THR A 94 34.25 -22.66 -15.69
C THR A 94 35.29 -21.93 -16.52
N ASP A 95 34.97 -21.63 -17.78
CA ASP A 95 35.90 -20.92 -18.68
C ASP A 95 36.00 -19.42 -18.32
N ASP A 96 34.88 -18.80 -17.91
CA ASP A 96 34.90 -17.42 -17.38
C ASP A 96 35.74 -17.33 -16.11
N LEU A 97 35.64 -18.34 -15.24
CA LEU A 97 36.47 -18.41 -14.03
C LEU A 97 37.94 -18.59 -14.35
N LYS A 98 38.29 -19.48 -15.31
CA LYS A 98 39.66 -19.69 -15.77
C LYS A 98 40.27 -18.44 -16.43
N ALA A 99 39.42 -17.65 -17.11
CA ALA A 99 39.86 -16.39 -17.71
C ALA A 99 40.09 -15.28 -16.67
N SER A 100 39.42 -15.35 -15.53
CA SER A 100 39.36 -14.28 -14.52
C SER A 100 40.22 -14.56 -13.29
N LEU A 101 40.59 -15.81 -13.00
CA LEU A 101 41.34 -16.23 -11.83
C LEU A 101 42.66 -16.93 -12.23
N PRO A 102 43.71 -16.86 -11.40
CA PRO A 102 44.87 -17.71 -11.54
C PRO A 102 44.51 -19.20 -11.48
N SER A 103 45.18 -20.05 -12.27
CA SER A 103 44.82 -21.46 -12.43
C SER A 103 44.60 -22.22 -11.12
N GLY A 104 45.49 -22.14 -10.16
CA GLY A 104 45.34 -22.78 -8.85
C GLY A 104 44.26 -22.15 -7.94
N ALA A 105 43.84 -20.91 -8.22
CA ALA A 105 42.73 -20.26 -7.51
C ALA A 105 41.38 -20.72 -8.02
N VAL A 106 41.23 -21.16 -9.27
CA VAL A 106 39.99 -21.70 -9.83
C VAL A 106 39.57 -22.96 -9.09
N GLU A 107 40.47 -23.91 -8.96
CA GLU A 107 40.22 -25.19 -8.28
C GLU A 107 39.86 -24.92 -6.81
N LEU A 108 40.63 -24.09 -6.11
CA LEU A 108 40.33 -23.70 -4.72
C LEU A 108 38.96 -23.08 -4.57
N PHE A 109 38.52 -22.27 -5.53
CA PHE A 109 37.21 -21.59 -5.49
C PHE A 109 36.07 -22.57 -5.78
N LEU A 110 36.24 -23.48 -6.75
CA LEU A 110 35.22 -24.47 -7.14
C LEU A 110 35.08 -25.57 -6.09
N ASP A 111 36.18 -26.10 -5.54
CA ASP A 111 36.16 -27.23 -4.60
C ASP A 111 35.86 -26.80 -3.16
N ALA A 112 35.77 -25.49 -2.89
CA ALA A 112 35.44 -25.01 -1.55
C ALA A 112 34.03 -25.43 -1.13
N PRO A 113 33.81 -25.80 0.16
CA PRO A 113 32.48 -26.11 0.70
C PRO A 113 31.44 -25.06 0.33
N ALA A 114 30.22 -25.50 0.04
CA ALA A 114 29.14 -24.67 -0.48
C ALA A 114 28.80 -23.43 0.41
N ASN A 115 29.09 -23.51 1.72
CA ASN A 115 28.88 -22.41 2.67
C ASN A 115 30.10 -21.49 2.86
N THR A 116 31.16 -21.62 2.04
CA THR A 116 32.36 -20.78 2.13
C THR A 116 32.12 -19.46 1.43
N LEU A 117 32.24 -18.38 2.19
CA LEU A 117 32.09 -16.99 1.72
C LEU A 117 33.47 -16.42 1.38
N PHE A 118 33.69 -16.15 0.11
CA PHE A 118 34.95 -15.56 -0.35
C PHE A 118 34.86 -14.04 -0.37
N LEU A 119 35.87 -13.37 0.15
CA LEU A 119 36.06 -11.93 0.01
C LEU A 119 36.91 -11.64 -1.22
N HIS A 120 36.56 -10.60 -1.96
CA HIS A 120 37.37 -10.15 -3.09
C HIS A 120 38.74 -9.63 -2.67
N ASN A 121 39.71 -9.80 -3.53
CA ASN A 121 41.06 -9.25 -3.42
C ASN A 121 41.77 -9.34 -4.79
N ASP A 122 43.08 -9.15 -4.85
CA ASP A 122 43.89 -9.19 -6.09
C ASP A 122 43.79 -10.53 -6.86
N TYR A 123 43.37 -11.61 -6.21
CA TYR A 123 43.25 -12.96 -6.78
C TYR A 123 41.79 -13.39 -7.02
N LEU A 124 40.81 -12.62 -6.58
CA LEU A 124 39.38 -12.89 -6.75
C LEU A 124 38.64 -11.58 -7.02
N PRO A 125 38.16 -11.35 -8.24
CA PRO A 125 37.40 -10.16 -8.60
C PRO A 125 36.13 -9.99 -7.76
N PRO A 126 35.68 -8.72 -7.49
CA PRO A 126 34.51 -8.44 -6.67
C PRO A 126 33.22 -9.10 -7.14
N HIS A 127 32.95 -9.08 -8.45
CA HIS A 127 31.75 -9.64 -9.03
C HIS A 127 31.66 -11.17 -8.84
N ILE A 128 32.76 -11.91 -8.99
CA ILE A 128 32.78 -13.38 -8.77
C ILE A 128 32.59 -13.71 -7.28
N ALA A 129 33.27 -12.96 -6.41
CA ALA A 129 33.09 -13.12 -4.96
C ALA A 129 31.62 -12.84 -4.53
N ALA A 130 31.05 -11.73 -5.02
CA ALA A 130 29.69 -11.33 -4.77
C ALA A 130 28.69 -12.37 -5.30
N ALA A 131 28.87 -12.86 -6.51
CA ALA A 131 28.03 -13.85 -7.14
C ALA A 131 27.85 -15.11 -6.28
N ARG A 132 28.98 -15.72 -5.85
CA ARG A 132 28.94 -16.88 -4.94
C ARG A 132 28.28 -16.53 -3.61
N MET A 133 28.61 -15.40 -3.04
CA MET A 133 28.08 -14.96 -1.75
C MET A 133 26.58 -14.75 -1.78
N PHE A 134 26.07 -14.02 -2.76
CA PHE A 134 24.64 -13.76 -2.88
C PHE A 134 23.86 -15.00 -3.28
N ALA A 135 24.42 -15.93 -4.07
CA ALA A 135 23.79 -17.22 -4.32
C ALA A 135 23.61 -18.04 -3.01
N ILE A 136 24.59 -17.99 -2.11
CA ILE A 136 24.48 -18.64 -0.80
C ILE A 136 23.39 -17.97 0.05
N PHE A 137 23.35 -16.64 0.10
CA PHE A 137 22.32 -15.93 0.87
C PHE A 137 20.91 -16.07 0.29
N ALA A 138 20.78 -16.16 -1.02
CA ALA A 138 19.51 -16.45 -1.68
C ALA A 138 18.93 -17.80 -1.22
N LYS A 139 19.78 -18.84 -1.15
CA LYS A 139 19.38 -20.18 -0.68
C LYS A 139 18.99 -20.22 0.79
N THR A 140 19.69 -19.45 1.64
CA THR A 140 19.41 -19.44 3.08
C THR A 140 18.24 -18.55 3.46
N GLY A 141 17.71 -17.74 2.53
CA GLY A 141 16.62 -16.79 2.78
C GLY A 141 16.98 -15.69 3.79
N GLU A 142 18.27 -15.43 3.98
CA GLU A 142 18.72 -14.45 4.97
C GLU A 142 18.78 -13.02 4.43
N MET A 143 18.94 -12.89 3.14
CA MET A 143 19.04 -11.62 2.43
C MET A 143 18.15 -11.62 1.20
N TYR A 144 17.60 -10.47 0.92
CA TYR A 144 16.75 -10.20 -0.23
C TYR A 144 17.26 -8.95 -0.93
N ARG A 145 16.75 -8.68 -2.12
CA ARG A 145 16.90 -7.36 -2.75
C ARG A 145 15.55 -6.64 -2.80
N ARG A 146 15.59 -5.34 -2.65
CA ARG A 146 14.48 -4.44 -2.93
C ARG A 146 14.98 -3.33 -3.86
N GLY A 147 14.55 -3.36 -5.11
CA GLY A 147 15.26 -2.66 -6.17
C GLY A 147 16.72 -3.16 -6.23
N ASP A 148 17.67 -2.23 -6.24
CA ASP A 148 19.10 -2.53 -6.25
C ASP A 148 19.72 -2.59 -4.84
N ALA A 149 18.91 -2.46 -3.79
CA ALA A 149 19.41 -2.50 -2.42
C ALA A 149 19.32 -3.90 -1.84
N VAL A 150 20.39 -4.34 -1.17
CA VAL A 150 20.33 -5.54 -0.32
C VAL A 150 19.60 -5.19 0.96
N VAL A 151 18.58 -6.00 1.29
CA VAL A 151 17.77 -5.81 2.49
C VAL A 151 17.73 -7.08 3.33
N GLU A 152 17.54 -6.88 4.63
CA GLU A 152 17.20 -7.95 5.57
C GLU A 152 15.82 -7.70 6.18
N VAL A 153 15.18 -8.77 6.63
CA VAL A 153 13.86 -8.68 7.26
C VAL A 153 14.02 -8.55 8.77
N SER A 154 13.41 -7.54 9.33
CA SER A 154 13.35 -7.26 10.76
C SER A 154 11.92 -7.14 11.24
N LYS A 155 11.72 -6.95 12.55
CA LYS A 155 10.39 -6.63 13.13
C LYS A 155 9.82 -5.30 12.62
N LYS A 156 10.67 -4.40 12.13
CA LYS A 156 10.25 -3.10 11.59
C LYS A 156 9.88 -3.14 10.10
N GLY A 157 10.11 -4.27 9.46
CA GLY A 157 9.98 -4.45 8.02
C GLY A 157 11.33 -4.77 7.38
N MET A 158 11.54 -4.36 6.14
CA MET A 158 12.82 -4.48 5.46
C MET A 158 13.75 -3.35 5.87
N GLU A 159 14.96 -3.70 6.20
CA GLU A 159 16.02 -2.75 6.51
C GLU A 159 17.14 -2.87 5.48
N VAL A 160 17.55 -1.73 4.90
CA VAL A 160 18.67 -1.71 3.96
C VAL A 160 19.95 -2.08 4.68
N LEU A 161 20.67 -3.05 4.15
CA LEU A 161 21.87 -3.55 4.76
C LEU A 161 23.03 -2.58 4.51
N THR A 162 23.47 -1.93 5.59
CA THR A 162 24.66 -1.07 5.56
C THR A 162 25.95 -1.92 5.46
N PRO A 163 27.09 -1.37 5.01
CA PRO A 163 28.37 -2.09 5.03
C PRO A 163 28.72 -2.67 6.40
N THR A 164 28.45 -1.93 7.48
CA THR A 164 28.64 -2.40 8.86
C THR A 164 27.70 -3.54 9.21
N GLY A 165 26.41 -3.41 8.85
CA GLY A 165 25.42 -4.48 9.00
C GLY A 165 25.81 -5.74 8.25
N PHE A 166 26.25 -5.60 6.99
CA PHE A 166 26.72 -6.70 6.16
C PHE A 166 27.91 -7.44 6.78
N ARG A 167 28.92 -6.70 7.26
CA ARG A 167 30.06 -7.27 8.00
C ARG A 167 29.63 -8.07 9.22
N SER A 168 28.69 -7.53 10.00
CA SER A 168 28.12 -8.21 11.16
C SER A 168 27.44 -9.52 10.76
N ARG A 169 26.74 -9.56 9.62
CA ARG A 169 26.12 -10.79 9.11
C ARG A 169 27.15 -11.83 8.67
N LEU A 170 28.23 -11.38 8.01
CA LEU A 170 29.31 -12.28 7.60
C LEU A 170 30.05 -12.89 8.80
N SER A 171 30.13 -12.19 9.92
CA SER A 171 30.84 -12.67 11.14
C SER A 171 29.99 -13.56 12.04
N LYS A 172 28.74 -13.92 11.68
CA LYS A 172 27.93 -14.87 12.46
C LYS A 172 28.65 -16.20 12.67
N ARG A 173 28.50 -16.77 13.86
CA ARG A 173 29.11 -18.06 14.22
C ARG A 173 28.74 -19.17 13.22
N GLY A 174 29.73 -19.97 12.83
CA GLY A 174 29.57 -21.09 11.88
C GLY A 174 29.79 -20.73 10.41
N ARG A 175 30.02 -19.45 10.08
CA ARG A 175 30.37 -19.05 8.72
C ARG A 175 31.86 -19.09 8.49
N LYS A 176 32.27 -19.65 7.35
CA LYS A 176 33.66 -19.67 6.91
C LYS A 176 33.87 -18.52 5.93
N VAL A 177 34.42 -17.41 6.42
CA VAL A 177 34.77 -16.24 5.59
C VAL A 177 36.25 -16.29 5.31
N VAL A 178 36.63 -16.29 4.03
CA VAL A 178 38.03 -16.49 3.59
C VAL A 178 38.41 -15.49 2.49
N ALA A 179 39.69 -15.28 2.35
CA ALA A 179 40.29 -14.65 1.17
C ALA A 179 41.32 -15.59 0.55
N ILE A 180 41.50 -15.54 -0.77
CA ILE A 180 42.54 -16.28 -1.48
C ILE A 180 43.86 -15.61 -1.22
N LYS A 181 44.86 -16.41 -0.84
CA LYS A 181 46.25 -15.99 -0.70
C LYS A 181 47.13 -16.89 -1.55
N LYS A 182 48.32 -16.42 -1.91
CA LYS A 182 49.35 -17.22 -2.55
C LYS A 182 50.56 -17.39 -1.63
N THR A 183 51.26 -18.50 -1.77
CA THR A 183 52.58 -18.74 -1.15
C THR A 183 53.67 -17.92 -1.84
N GLN A 184 54.81 -17.82 -1.18
CA GLN A 184 56.04 -17.21 -1.80
C GLN A 184 56.87 -18.24 -2.54
N THR A 185 56.42 -19.49 -2.68
CA THR A 185 57.09 -20.57 -3.41
C THR A 185 56.96 -20.40 -4.92
N GLU A 186 57.89 -20.99 -5.67
CA GLU A 186 57.80 -21.07 -7.13
C GLU A 186 57.72 -22.55 -7.56
N PRO A 187 56.64 -22.97 -8.24
CA PRO A 187 55.43 -22.18 -8.58
C PRO A 187 54.61 -21.81 -7.34
N PRO A 188 53.87 -20.67 -7.39
CA PRO A 188 53.03 -20.24 -6.25
C PRO A 188 51.81 -21.16 -6.09
N GLU A 189 51.55 -21.55 -4.86
CA GLU A 189 50.32 -22.25 -4.49
C GLU A 189 49.27 -21.28 -3.91
N TYR A 190 48.00 -21.52 -4.23
CA TYR A 190 46.90 -20.73 -3.74
C TYR A 190 46.16 -21.45 -2.61
N PHE A 191 45.78 -20.74 -1.56
CA PHE A 191 45.04 -21.29 -0.42
C PHE A 191 44.04 -20.30 0.15
N ALA A 192 42.96 -20.84 0.76
CA ALA A 192 41.95 -20.05 1.45
C ALA A 192 42.36 -19.76 2.90
N SER A 193 42.49 -18.47 3.23
CA SER A 193 42.84 -18.02 4.58
C SER A 193 41.68 -17.29 5.21
N HIS A 194 41.36 -17.58 6.49
CA HIS A 194 40.36 -16.85 7.23
C HIS A 194 40.66 -15.35 7.22
N LYS A 195 39.62 -14.54 6.93
CA LYS A 195 39.74 -13.07 6.90
C LYS A 195 38.44 -12.42 7.32
N HIS A 196 38.53 -11.40 8.17
CA HIS A 196 37.42 -10.54 8.47
C HIS A 196 37.12 -9.60 7.30
N CYS A 197 35.84 -9.38 7.01
CA CYS A 197 35.41 -8.44 5.99
C CYS A 197 35.70 -7.01 6.44
N GLY A 198 36.49 -6.28 5.67
CA GLY A 198 36.70 -4.84 5.84
C GLY A 198 35.48 -4.04 5.37
N GLU A 199 35.39 -2.77 5.79
CA GLU A 199 34.25 -1.92 5.38
C GLU A 199 34.25 -1.62 3.90
N ASP A 200 35.45 -1.34 3.32
CA ASP A 200 35.56 -1.08 1.88
C ASP A 200 35.24 -2.31 1.04
N VAL A 201 35.65 -3.51 1.49
CA VAL A 201 35.25 -4.78 0.88
C VAL A 201 33.74 -4.94 0.90
N ALA A 202 33.09 -4.64 2.03
CA ALA A 202 31.65 -4.71 2.15
C ALA A 202 30.93 -3.71 1.23
N LYS A 203 31.43 -2.47 1.13
CA LYS A 203 30.90 -1.44 0.20
C LYS A 203 30.96 -1.91 -1.24
N VAL A 204 32.11 -2.44 -1.66
CA VAL A 204 32.28 -2.93 -3.02
C VAL A 204 31.33 -4.09 -3.31
N LEU A 205 31.25 -5.10 -2.43
CA LEU A 205 30.35 -6.26 -2.63
C LEU A 205 28.88 -5.85 -2.71
N LEU A 206 28.41 -4.96 -1.84
CA LEU A 206 27.04 -4.44 -1.85
C LEU A 206 26.73 -3.53 -3.06
N GLY A 207 27.75 -3.05 -3.76
CA GLY A 207 27.64 -2.21 -4.96
C GLY A 207 27.74 -2.98 -6.27
N THR A 208 27.90 -4.30 -6.24
CA THR A 208 27.99 -5.12 -7.46
C THR A 208 26.62 -5.40 -8.08
N THR A 209 26.57 -5.66 -9.39
CA THR A 209 25.35 -6.03 -10.13
C THR A 209 24.81 -7.40 -9.71
N GLU A 210 25.64 -8.23 -9.09
CA GLU A 210 25.33 -9.55 -8.58
C GLU A 210 24.32 -9.56 -7.42
N VAL A 211 24.00 -8.38 -6.86
CA VAL A 211 22.85 -8.19 -5.98
C VAL A 211 21.54 -8.69 -6.64
N SER A 212 21.47 -8.66 -7.97
CA SER A 212 20.35 -9.19 -8.74
C SER A 212 20.11 -10.70 -8.55
N LEU A 213 21.09 -11.46 -8.06
CA LEU A 213 20.94 -12.88 -7.71
C LEU A 213 20.14 -13.13 -6.43
N LEU A 214 20.01 -12.12 -5.58
CA LEU A 214 19.13 -12.21 -4.41
C LEU A 214 17.67 -12.20 -4.84
N PRO A 215 16.79 -13.00 -4.17
CA PRO A 215 15.37 -12.97 -4.44
C PRO A 215 14.82 -11.56 -4.19
N GLU A 216 14.01 -11.08 -5.14
CA GLU A 216 13.33 -9.80 -4.98
C GLU A 216 12.24 -9.91 -3.91
N ILE A 217 12.09 -8.91 -3.06
CA ILE A 217 11.01 -8.82 -2.11
C ILE A 217 10.24 -7.50 -2.29
N LYS A 218 8.94 -7.62 -2.60
CA LYS A 218 8.07 -6.47 -2.84
C LYS A 218 7.26 -6.10 -1.61
N LEU A 219 6.90 -7.08 -0.80
CA LEU A 219 6.01 -6.90 0.34
C LEU A 219 6.34 -7.90 1.44
N ILE A 220 6.22 -7.44 2.69
CA ILE A 220 6.17 -8.31 3.88
C ILE A 220 4.78 -8.18 4.48
N THR A 221 4.12 -9.28 4.76
CA THR A 221 2.80 -9.30 5.37
C THR A 221 2.71 -10.33 6.50
N ALA A 222 1.89 -10.04 7.50
CA ALA A 222 1.62 -10.96 8.59
C ALA A 222 0.60 -12.05 8.22
N MET A 223 -0.25 -11.79 7.22
CA MET A 223 -1.36 -12.67 6.85
C MET A 223 -1.23 -13.16 5.41
N PRO A 224 -1.81 -14.33 5.09
CA PRO A 224 -1.87 -14.82 3.71
C PRO A 224 -2.62 -13.86 2.79
N LEU A 225 -2.20 -13.79 1.53
CA LEU A 225 -2.81 -12.98 0.47
C LEU A 225 -3.43 -13.85 -0.61
N LEU A 226 -4.43 -13.30 -1.29
CA LEU A 226 -4.87 -13.82 -2.59
C LEU A 226 -4.02 -13.19 -3.69
N VAL A 227 -3.41 -14.03 -4.51
CA VAL A 227 -2.58 -13.63 -5.66
C VAL A 227 -3.00 -14.41 -6.90
N GLU A 228 -2.81 -13.85 -8.07
CA GLU A 228 -3.04 -14.54 -9.34
C GLU A 228 -1.73 -15.17 -9.82
N VAL A 229 -1.72 -16.50 -9.98
CA VAL A 229 -0.59 -17.25 -10.49
C VAL A 229 -1.08 -18.12 -11.64
N SER A 230 -0.49 -17.96 -12.81
CA SER A 230 -0.87 -18.71 -14.03
C SER A 230 -2.37 -18.65 -14.36
N GLY A 231 -3.03 -17.53 -14.09
CA GLY A 231 -4.46 -17.32 -14.34
C GLY A 231 -5.40 -17.96 -13.31
N ALA A 232 -4.86 -18.44 -12.18
CA ALA A 232 -5.65 -18.93 -11.06
C ALA A 232 -5.42 -18.07 -9.80
N LEU A 233 -6.48 -17.86 -9.03
CA LEU A 233 -6.42 -17.14 -7.77
C LEU A 233 -6.01 -18.11 -6.66
N VAL A 234 -4.86 -17.87 -6.06
CA VAL A 234 -4.30 -18.74 -5.01
C VAL A 234 -4.01 -17.95 -3.73
N THR A 235 -4.06 -18.63 -2.59
CA THR A 235 -3.65 -18.07 -1.31
C THR A 235 -2.17 -18.32 -1.09
N THR A 236 -1.40 -17.26 -0.77
CA THR A 236 0.03 -17.39 -0.41
C THR A 236 0.20 -18.22 0.86
N VAL A 237 1.37 -18.82 1.01
CA VAL A 237 1.72 -19.65 2.16
C VAL A 237 2.74 -18.95 3.07
N PRO A 238 2.87 -19.36 4.34
CA PRO A 238 3.93 -18.86 5.21
C PRO A 238 5.32 -19.00 4.58
N GLY A 239 6.17 -18.00 4.77
CA GLY A 239 7.48 -17.93 4.15
C GLY A 239 7.50 -17.07 2.88
N TYR A 240 8.60 -17.17 2.13
CA TYR A 240 8.78 -16.43 0.88
C TYR A 240 8.03 -17.09 -0.27
N ASN A 241 7.24 -16.32 -1.01
CA ASN A 241 6.45 -16.74 -2.17
C ASN A 241 7.08 -16.12 -3.43
N PRO A 242 7.91 -16.87 -4.17
CA PRO A 242 8.70 -16.32 -5.28
C PRO A 242 7.84 -15.84 -6.46
N GLU A 243 6.69 -16.47 -6.72
CA GLU A 243 5.76 -16.14 -7.80
C GLU A 243 5.19 -14.73 -7.70
N CYS A 244 5.15 -14.18 -6.49
CA CYS A 244 4.65 -12.82 -6.23
C CYS A 244 5.65 -11.92 -5.48
N ALA A 245 6.83 -12.45 -5.14
CA ALA A 245 7.87 -11.76 -4.37
C ALA A 245 7.37 -11.22 -3.01
N VAL A 246 6.56 -12.00 -2.32
CA VAL A 246 5.97 -11.65 -1.01
C VAL A 246 6.47 -12.59 0.08
N LEU A 247 6.83 -12.02 1.22
CA LEU A 247 7.15 -12.77 2.43
C LEU A 247 5.97 -12.72 3.39
N VAL A 248 5.37 -13.89 3.66
CA VAL A 248 4.32 -14.06 4.67
C VAL A 248 4.97 -14.49 5.99
N THR A 249 4.87 -13.66 7.01
CA THR A 249 5.55 -13.91 8.30
C THR A 249 4.68 -14.62 9.32
N GLY A 250 3.37 -14.61 9.14
CA GLY A 250 2.42 -15.31 10.01
C GLY A 250 1.95 -16.64 9.42
N ASN A 251 1.20 -17.36 10.22
CA ASN A 251 0.66 -18.69 9.88
C ASN A 251 -0.88 -18.75 10.02
N ALA A 252 -1.56 -17.63 9.89
CA ALA A 252 -3.02 -17.57 10.01
C ALA A 252 -3.69 -18.46 8.96
N ALA A 253 -4.65 -19.26 9.39
CA ALA A 253 -5.47 -20.08 8.50
C ALA A 253 -6.63 -19.24 7.98
N VAL A 254 -6.69 -19.06 6.66
CA VAL A 254 -7.83 -18.45 5.97
C VAL A 254 -8.75 -19.60 5.51
N ARG A 255 -10.03 -19.48 5.83
CA ARG A 255 -11.07 -20.45 5.47
C ARG A 255 -12.03 -19.87 4.44
N GLU A 256 -12.79 -20.72 3.79
CA GLU A 256 -13.86 -20.28 2.91
C GLU A 256 -15.06 -19.81 3.73
N ILE A 257 -15.61 -18.67 3.32
CA ILE A 257 -16.80 -18.04 3.93
C ILE A 257 -17.81 -17.79 2.82
N PRO A 258 -19.08 -18.14 3.00
CA PRO A 258 -20.13 -17.77 2.06
C PRO A 258 -20.21 -16.24 1.86
N ILE A 259 -20.43 -15.80 0.63
CA ILE A 259 -20.38 -14.37 0.29
C ILE A 259 -21.33 -13.52 1.13
N MET A 260 -22.55 -14.01 1.39
CA MET A 260 -23.55 -13.28 2.19
C MET A 260 -23.15 -13.17 3.66
N GLU A 261 -22.53 -14.20 4.23
CA GLU A 261 -21.96 -14.15 5.58
C GLU A 261 -20.82 -13.15 5.63
N ALA A 262 -19.89 -13.23 4.66
CA ALA A 262 -18.77 -12.33 4.57
C ALA A 262 -19.20 -10.85 4.42
N ALA A 263 -20.18 -10.59 3.56
CA ALA A 263 -20.73 -9.26 3.36
C ALA A 263 -21.36 -8.70 4.65
N THR A 264 -22.15 -9.52 5.35
CA THR A 264 -22.79 -9.14 6.61
C THR A 264 -21.76 -8.88 7.71
N ALA A 265 -20.76 -9.75 7.85
CA ALA A 265 -19.71 -9.59 8.85
C ALA A 265 -18.88 -8.32 8.65
N LEU A 266 -18.46 -8.03 7.42
CA LEU A 266 -17.69 -6.83 7.11
C LEU A 266 -18.52 -5.55 7.27
N ALA A 267 -19.79 -5.55 6.84
CA ALA A 267 -20.69 -4.41 7.04
C ALA A 267 -21.00 -4.17 8.52
N GLY A 268 -21.06 -5.24 9.33
CA GLY A 268 -21.24 -5.18 10.77
C GLY A 268 -20.13 -4.44 11.50
N LEU A 269 -18.88 -4.52 11.04
CA LEU A 269 -17.76 -3.76 11.61
C LEU A 269 -17.95 -2.23 11.53
N LEU A 270 -18.82 -1.77 10.64
CA LEU A 270 -19.09 -0.35 10.42
C LEU A 270 -20.31 0.19 11.15
N CYS A 271 -20.99 -0.60 11.99
CA CYS A 271 -22.28 -0.26 12.60
C CYS A 271 -22.22 0.99 13.52
N ASP A 272 -21.10 1.21 14.17
CA ASP A 272 -20.89 2.33 15.11
C ASP A 272 -20.33 3.61 14.45
N PHE A 273 -20.06 3.59 13.14
CA PHE A 273 -19.58 4.77 12.45
C PHE A 273 -20.73 5.57 11.83
N LYS A 274 -20.73 6.86 12.07
CA LYS A 274 -21.68 7.79 11.48
C LYS A 274 -21.06 8.46 10.26
N PHE A 275 -21.56 8.13 9.08
CA PHE A 275 -21.09 8.69 7.82
C PHE A 275 -21.80 10.00 7.49
N THR A 276 -21.13 10.90 6.78
CA THR A 276 -21.72 12.19 6.36
C THR A 276 -22.74 11.97 5.23
N ALA A 277 -22.43 11.06 4.30
CA ALA A 277 -23.28 10.72 3.16
C ALA A 277 -23.19 9.22 2.84
N ASP A 278 -24.14 8.70 2.08
CA ASP A 278 -24.19 7.29 1.67
C ASP A 278 -22.92 6.84 0.96
N GLY A 279 -22.36 7.67 0.09
CA GLY A 279 -21.10 7.37 -0.60
C GLY A 279 -19.89 7.23 0.34
N ASP A 280 -19.92 7.80 1.54
CA ASP A 280 -18.85 7.61 2.53
C ASP A 280 -18.86 6.19 3.09
N ARG A 281 -20.04 5.59 3.28
CA ARG A 281 -20.16 4.20 3.70
C ARG A 281 -19.65 3.25 2.63
N SER A 282 -19.96 3.50 1.36
CA SER A 282 -19.43 2.76 0.21
C SER A 282 -17.89 2.79 0.21
N ARG A 283 -17.30 3.96 0.43
CA ARG A 283 -15.82 4.13 0.50
C ARG A 283 -15.22 3.42 1.71
N ALA A 284 -15.90 3.39 2.84
CA ALA A 284 -15.46 2.65 4.02
C ALA A 284 -15.43 1.13 3.75
N LEU A 285 -16.49 0.56 3.17
CA LEU A 285 -16.54 -0.86 2.77
C LEU A 285 -15.47 -1.19 1.72
N ALA A 286 -15.34 -0.35 0.69
CA ALA A 286 -14.26 -0.47 -0.28
C ALA A 286 -12.87 -0.45 0.40
N GLY A 287 -12.72 0.40 1.41
CA GLY A 287 -11.50 0.51 2.22
C GLY A 287 -11.11 -0.76 2.95
N LEU A 288 -12.07 -1.60 3.35
CA LEU A 288 -11.80 -2.90 3.98
C LEU A 288 -11.28 -3.95 2.96
N VAL A 289 -11.71 -3.86 1.69
CA VAL A 289 -11.40 -4.84 0.63
C VAL A 289 -10.19 -4.42 -0.22
N ALA A 290 -10.04 -3.14 -0.46
CA ALA A 290 -8.98 -2.57 -1.30
C ALA A 290 -7.56 -3.06 -0.94
N PRO A 291 -7.19 -3.25 0.35
CA PRO A 291 -5.89 -3.80 0.70
C PRO A 291 -5.63 -5.18 0.10
N ALA A 292 -6.58 -6.10 0.13
CA ALA A 292 -6.41 -7.44 -0.44
C ALA A 292 -6.12 -7.40 -1.95
N LEU A 293 -6.84 -6.53 -2.69
CA LEU A 293 -6.65 -6.33 -4.11
C LEU A 293 -5.26 -5.75 -4.43
N ARG A 294 -4.81 -4.79 -3.63
CA ARG A 294 -3.53 -4.10 -3.82
C ARG A 294 -2.34 -4.97 -3.43
N MET A 295 -2.36 -5.51 -2.22
CA MET A 295 -1.30 -6.38 -1.68
C MET A 295 -1.14 -7.65 -2.53
N GLY A 296 -2.25 -8.22 -2.98
CA GLY A 296 -2.28 -9.38 -3.88
C GLY A 296 -1.82 -9.07 -5.31
N GLY A 297 -1.72 -7.78 -5.69
CA GLY A 297 -1.39 -7.37 -7.06
C GLY A 297 -2.50 -7.66 -8.07
N LEU A 298 -3.74 -7.86 -7.59
CA LEU A 298 -4.92 -8.11 -8.42
C LEU A 298 -5.41 -6.83 -9.12
N LEU A 299 -5.16 -5.68 -8.50
CA LEU A 299 -5.25 -4.35 -9.09
C LEU A 299 -3.86 -3.73 -9.11
N SER A 300 -3.18 -3.87 -10.24
CA SER A 300 -1.93 -3.18 -10.55
C SER A 300 -2.22 -1.76 -11.05
N GLY A 301 -1.25 -0.87 -10.95
CA GLY A 301 -1.38 0.51 -11.40
C GLY A 301 -1.68 1.49 -10.25
N ASN A 302 -2.33 2.59 -10.60
CA ASN A 302 -2.57 3.70 -9.67
C ASN A 302 -3.64 3.34 -8.63
N ALA A 303 -3.38 3.66 -7.37
CA ALA A 303 -4.31 3.47 -6.26
C ALA A 303 -4.55 4.78 -5.52
N LEU A 304 -5.78 5.03 -5.10
CA LEU A 304 -6.12 6.21 -4.31
C LEU A 304 -5.62 6.08 -2.87
N ILE A 305 -5.22 7.21 -2.28
CA ILE A 305 -4.87 7.30 -0.87
C ILE A 305 -6.17 7.24 -0.05
N GLN A 306 -6.30 6.28 0.82
CA GLN A 306 -7.45 6.17 1.72
C GLN A 306 -7.39 7.28 2.77
N THR A 307 -8.35 8.19 2.73
CA THR A 307 -8.37 9.39 3.59
C THR A 307 -9.59 9.37 4.48
N MET A 308 -9.38 9.31 5.80
CA MET A 308 -10.44 9.43 6.80
C MET A 308 -10.51 10.86 7.32
N GLU A 309 -11.58 11.57 7.01
CA GLU A 309 -11.79 12.97 7.39
C GLU A 309 -12.95 13.09 8.39
N ALA A 310 -12.82 13.97 9.35
CA ALA A 310 -13.92 14.42 10.20
C ALA A 310 -13.68 15.84 10.65
N ASP A 311 -14.77 16.56 10.88
CA ASP A 311 -14.70 17.95 11.35
C ASP A 311 -14.34 18.02 12.84
N ASP A 312 -14.70 16.97 13.59
CA ASP A 312 -14.58 16.93 15.04
C ASP A 312 -13.54 15.89 15.50
N SER A 313 -12.96 16.12 16.65
CA SER A 313 -12.19 15.10 17.36
C SER A 313 -13.12 13.98 17.85
N GLN A 314 -12.57 12.78 18.00
CA GLN A 314 -13.31 11.60 18.49
C GLN A 314 -14.47 11.14 17.58
N ALA A 315 -14.41 11.42 16.27
CA ALA A 315 -15.37 10.90 15.29
C ALA A 315 -15.05 9.47 14.80
N GLY A 316 -14.01 8.83 15.30
CA GLY A 316 -13.65 7.45 14.94
C GLY A 316 -12.69 7.29 13.76
N LYS A 317 -12.05 8.37 13.25
CA LYS A 317 -11.10 8.31 12.13
C LYS A 317 -9.95 7.32 12.35
N GLY A 318 -9.25 7.46 13.47
CA GLY A 318 -8.16 6.56 13.85
C GLY A 318 -8.65 5.12 13.99
N THR A 319 -9.80 4.91 14.63
CA THR A 319 -10.43 3.59 14.77
C THR A 319 -10.73 2.94 13.42
N MET A 320 -11.25 3.71 12.45
CA MET A 320 -11.52 3.22 11.09
C MET A 320 -10.22 2.81 10.37
N LEU A 321 -9.16 3.60 10.51
CA LEU A 321 -7.85 3.28 9.95
C LEU A 321 -7.26 2.02 10.61
N GLU A 322 -7.27 1.97 11.94
CA GLU A 322 -6.77 0.83 12.70
C GLU A 322 -7.57 -0.45 12.47
N LEU A 323 -8.86 -0.35 12.14
CA LEU A 323 -9.70 -1.48 11.79
C LEU A 323 -9.15 -2.20 10.55
N ASN A 324 -8.74 -1.45 9.51
CA ASN A 324 -8.07 -2.04 8.35
C ASN A 324 -6.81 -2.81 8.77
N HIS A 325 -5.96 -2.21 9.60
CA HIS A 325 -4.74 -2.88 10.06
C HIS A 325 -5.04 -4.13 10.87
N ALA A 326 -6.08 -4.07 11.72
CA ALA A 326 -6.49 -5.19 12.57
C ALA A 326 -6.94 -6.41 11.74
N ILE A 327 -7.76 -6.21 10.71
CA ILE A 327 -8.25 -7.28 9.81
C ILE A 327 -7.08 -8.00 9.12
N TYR A 328 -6.06 -7.25 8.70
CA TYR A 328 -4.90 -7.78 8.01
C TYR A 328 -3.75 -8.20 8.95
N GLY A 329 -3.95 -8.10 10.27
CA GLY A 329 -2.92 -8.43 11.27
C GLY A 329 -1.66 -7.56 11.18
N GLU A 330 -1.80 -6.35 10.63
CA GLU A 330 -0.67 -5.50 10.28
C GLU A 330 -0.47 -4.37 11.28
N THR A 331 0.76 -3.88 11.30
CA THR A 331 1.11 -2.61 11.94
C THR A 331 1.62 -1.67 10.85
N PRO A 332 0.96 -0.53 10.59
CA PRO A 332 1.38 0.39 9.54
C PRO A 332 2.76 0.97 9.82
N TYR A 333 3.42 1.43 8.75
CA TYR A 333 4.60 2.28 8.92
C TYR A 333 4.13 3.73 9.13
N PRO A 334 4.39 4.34 10.30
CA PRO A 334 3.97 5.70 10.56
C PRO A 334 4.89 6.69 9.85
N VAL A 335 4.30 7.65 9.14
CA VAL A 335 5.02 8.78 8.54
C VAL A 335 4.57 10.05 9.23
N VAL A 336 5.53 10.84 9.68
CA VAL A 336 5.26 12.10 10.40
C VAL A 336 5.44 13.27 9.44
N GLN A 337 4.47 14.18 9.44
CA GLN A 337 4.55 15.43 8.70
C GLN A 337 5.49 16.39 9.42
N LYS A 338 6.69 16.57 8.87
CA LYS A 338 7.67 17.56 9.31
C LYS A 338 8.18 18.32 8.11
N GLU A 339 8.22 19.65 8.21
CA GLU A 339 8.71 20.50 7.13
C GLU A 339 10.25 20.56 7.12
N GLY A 340 10.87 20.09 6.04
CA GLY A 340 12.30 20.20 5.78
C GLY A 340 13.26 19.50 6.76
N GLY A 341 14.52 19.38 6.37
CA GLY A 341 15.61 18.83 7.20
C GLY A 341 15.57 17.30 7.37
N VAL A 342 16.40 16.80 8.28
CA VAL A 342 16.44 15.37 8.64
C VAL A 342 15.13 14.96 9.27
N GLY A 343 14.51 13.89 8.75
CA GLY A 343 13.19 13.43 9.14
C GLY A 343 12.05 14.22 8.48
N SER A 344 12.30 14.87 7.33
CA SER A 344 11.25 15.49 6.51
C SER A 344 10.22 14.45 6.07
N LEU A 345 9.06 14.94 5.58
CA LEU A 345 7.99 14.07 5.06
C LEU A 345 8.54 13.13 3.99
N ASP A 346 9.28 13.63 3.01
CA ASP A 346 9.82 12.82 1.91
C ASP A 346 10.86 11.80 2.38
N GLU A 347 11.71 12.15 3.35
CA GLU A 347 12.69 11.21 3.92
C GLU A 347 12.00 10.10 4.72
N SER A 348 11.03 10.46 5.58
CA SER A 348 10.23 9.50 6.34
C SER A 348 9.41 8.59 5.41
N PHE A 349 8.89 9.17 4.33
CA PHE A 349 8.11 8.45 3.33
C PHE A 349 8.99 7.51 2.50
N ALA A 350 10.20 7.93 2.11
CA ALA A 350 11.19 7.09 1.45
C ALA A 350 11.54 5.85 2.30
N ALA A 351 11.77 6.04 3.60
CA ALA A 351 12.02 4.95 4.53
C ALA A 351 10.80 4.01 4.65
N ALA A 352 9.58 4.56 4.66
CA ALA A 352 8.35 3.78 4.69
C ALA A 352 8.19 2.90 3.45
N VAL A 353 8.41 3.44 2.24
CA VAL A 353 8.37 2.69 0.98
C VAL A 353 9.42 1.58 0.98
N MET A 354 10.63 1.87 1.47
CA MET A 354 11.70 0.86 1.58
C MET A 354 11.37 -0.27 2.56
N SER A 355 10.57 0.00 3.59
CA SER A 355 10.23 -1.00 4.62
C SER A 355 9.46 -2.20 4.08
N GLY A 356 8.82 -2.07 2.91
CA GLY A 356 7.98 -3.11 2.33
C GLY A 356 6.76 -3.50 3.14
N LYS A 357 6.35 -2.67 4.10
CA LYS A 357 5.09 -2.86 4.82
C LYS A 357 3.90 -2.55 3.92
N PRO A 358 2.77 -3.25 4.10
CA PRO A 358 1.59 -3.07 3.27
C PRO A 358 0.91 -1.71 3.47
N PHE A 359 0.96 -1.16 4.69
CA PHE A 359 0.31 0.09 5.04
C PHE A 359 1.33 1.16 5.43
N ILE A 360 1.23 2.31 4.80
CA ILE A 360 1.94 3.54 5.19
C ILE A 360 0.88 4.53 5.66
N ALA A 361 0.96 4.94 6.91
CA ALA A 361 -0.03 5.80 7.55
C ALA A 361 0.54 7.20 7.85
N LEU A 362 -0.11 8.23 7.30
CA LEU A 362 0.09 9.62 7.65
C LEU A 362 -1.06 10.02 8.58
N ASP A 363 -0.85 9.88 9.88
CA ASP A 363 -1.90 10.13 10.86
C ASP A 363 -1.97 11.61 11.25
N ASN A 364 -3.19 12.09 11.48
CA ASN A 364 -3.50 13.42 11.99
C ASN A 364 -2.89 14.58 11.18
N LEU A 365 -3.04 14.50 9.85
CA LEU A 365 -2.58 15.56 8.95
C LEU A 365 -3.23 16.91 9.28
N ARG A 366 -2.40 17.94 9.32
CA ARG A 366 -2.80 19.35 9.55
C ARG A 366 -2.10 20.27 8.57
N GLY A 367 -2.72 21.42 8.30
CA GLY A 367 -2.14 22.41 7.41
C GLY A 367 -2.15 21.96 5.94
N SER A 368 -1.05 22.20 5.22
CA SER A 368 -0.95 21.86 3.80
C SER A 368 -0.08 20.63 3.59
N LEU A 369 -0.58 19.66 2.84
CA LEU A 369 0.16 18.48 2.40
C LEU A 369 0.65 18.72 0.97
N ASN A 370 1.97 18.76 0.81
CA ASN A 370 2.62 18.84 -0.49
C ASN A 370 3.87 17.93 -0.48
N SER A 371 3.88 16.90 -1.30
CA SER A 371 4.98 15.94 -1.43
C SER A 371 4.99 15.36 -2.83
N THR A 372 6.03 15.66 -3.58
CA THR A 372 6.23 15.13 -4.93
C THR A 372 6.50 13.63 -4.92
N LEU A 373 7.17 13.11 -3.88
CA LEU A 373 7.43 11.68 -3.74
C LEU A 373 6.13 10.91 -3.46
N LEU A 374 5.23 11.46 -2.64
CA LEU A 374 3.92 10.88 -2.39
C LEU A 374 3.07 10.85 -3.67
N GLU A 375 3.05 11.95 -4.42
CA GLU A 375 2.37 12.02 -5.71
C GLU A 375 2.93 11.01 -6.73
N ALA A 376 4.26 10.89 -6.82
CA ALA A 376 4.94 9.92 -7.68
C ALA A 376 4.65 8.46 -7.27
N THR A 377 4.46 8.19 -5.97
CA THR A 377 4.12 6.84 -5.49
C THR A 377 2.71 6.43 -5.87
N VAL A 378 1.78 7.38 -5.89
CA VAL A 378 0.37 7.13 -6.27
C VAL A 378 0.22 7.01 -7.78
N THR A 379 1.01 7.76 -8.55
CA THR A 379 1.01 7.78 -10.02
C THR A 379 2.44 7.66 -10.55
N PRO A 380 3.05 6.46 -10.49
CA PRO A 380 4.40 6.27 -11.01
C PRO A 380 4.46 6.52 -12.51
N ILE A 381 5.43 7.32 -12.93
CA ILE A 381 5.62 7.72 -14.34
C ILE A 381 5.88 6.51 -15.24
N SER A 382 6.60 5.52 -14.73
CA SER A 382 6.94 4.28 -15.46
C SER A 382 5.74 3.36 -15.70
N GLY A 383 4.62 3.57 -14.99
CA GLY A 383 3.44 2.70 -15.07
C GLY A 383 3.63 1.30 -14.47
N ASP A 384 4.85 0.94 -14.07
CA ASP A 384 5.23 -0.36 -13.49
C ASP A 384 5.18 -0.39 -11.94
N GLY A 385 4.75 0.71 -11.32
CA GLY A 385 4.66 0.85 -9.86
C GLY A 385 5.99 1.18 -9.18
N ARG A 386 7.07 1.42 -9.95
CA ARG A 386 8.37 1.77 -9.39
C ARG A 386 8.48 3.26 -9.12
N VAL A 387 9.07 3.58 -7.99
CA VAL A 387 9.37 4.95 -7.55
C VAL A 387 10.83 5.06 -7.17
N ALA A 388 11.40 6.22 -7.49
CA ALA A 388 12.75 6.56 -7.11
C ALA A 388 12.78 7.04 -5.65
N VAL A 389 13.52 6.37 -4.79
CA VAL A 389 13.68 6.70 -3.37
C VAL A 389 15.13 7.05 -3.09
N ARG A 390 15.37 8.19 -2.47
CA ARG A 390 16.70 8.55 -1.98
C ARG A 390 16.94 7.95 -0.60
N LEU A 391 18.06 7.24 -0.48
CA LEU A 391 18.48 6.67 0.81
C LEU A 391 19.69 7.45 1.35
N PRO A 392 19.76 7.68 2.68
CA PRO A 392 20.94 8.26 3.30
C PRO A 392 22.20 7.47 2.92
N HIS A 393 23.26 8.16 2.52
CA HIS A 393 24.56 7.58 2.13
C HIS A 393 24.50 6.60 0.94
N ARG A 394 23.42 6.55 0.21
CA ARG A 394 23.26 5.85 -1.07
C ARG A 394 22.66 6.80 -2.10
N GLY A 395 22.85 6.47 -3.35
CA GLY A 395 22.16 7.14 -4.45
C GLY A 395 20.65 6.86 -4.43
N GLU A 396 20.02 7.14 -5.53
CA GLU A 396 18.61 6.86 -5.78
C GLU A 396 18.42 5.35 -6.05
N VAL A 397 17.40 4.76 -5.45
CA VAL A 397 17.03 3.34 -5.61
C VAL A 397 15.62 3.27 -6.18
N MET A 398 15.44 2.51 -7.25
CA MET A 398 14.12 2.25 -7.83
C MET A 398 13.42 1.13 -7.07
N VAL A 399 12.27 1.43 -6.44
CA VAL A 399 11.54 0.51 -5.58
C VAL A 399 10.13 0.30 -6.10
N ASP A 400 9.69 -0.95 -6.19
CA ASP A 400 8.31 -1.30 -6.49
C ASP A 400 7.41 -1.06 -5.26
N ALA A 401 6.57 -0.02 -5.33
CA ALA A 401 5.57 0.34 -4.33
C ALA A 401 4.15 -0.09 -4.73
N SER A 402 4.00 -0.85 -5.81
CA SER A 402 2.70 -1.22 -6.39
C SER A 402 1.79 -2.02 -5.44
N ARG A 403 2.32 -2.62 -4.39
CA ARG A 403 1.58 -3.43 -3.40
C ARG A 403 1.35 -2.73 -2.07
N THR A 404 1.77 -1.48 -1.94
CA THR A 404 1.63 -0.68 -0.72
C THR A 404 0.40 0.22 -0.81
N LEU A 405 -0.30 0.39 0.31
CA LEU A 405 -1.41 1.32 0.46
C LEU A 405 -1.00 2.53 1.30
N LEU A 406 -1.41 3.68 0.81
CA LEU A 406 -1.27 4.94 1.54
C LEU A 406 -2.58 5.27 2.23
N GLN A 407 -2.49 5.62 3.50
CA GLN A 407 -3.64 5.94 4.33
C GLN A 407 -3.38 7.20 5.13
N THR A 408 -4.43 8.00 5.34
CA THR A 408 -4.31 9.23 6.12
C THR A 408 -5.54 9.53 6.93
N THR A 409 -5.36 10.21 8.06
CA THR A 409 -6.43 10.80 8.86
C THR A 409 -6.25 12.31 8.93
N SER A 410 -7.35 13.05 8.98
CA SER A 410 -7.31 14.50 9.12
C SER A 410 -8.55 15.08 9.81
N ASN A 411 -8.38 16.24 10.44
CA ASN A 411 -9.45 17.14 10.88
C ASN A 411 -9.63 18.35 9.93
N GLY A 412 -9.21 18.22 8.68
CA GLY A 412 -9.22 19.29 7.69
C GLY A 412 -7.79 19.71 7.36
N PHE A 413 -7.23 19.10 6.35
CA PHE A 413 -5.99 19.53 5.71
C PHE A 413 -6.29 20.11 4.33
N SER A 414 -5.33 20.79 3.76
CA SER A 414 -5.39 21.23 2.37
C SER A 414 -4.25 20.60 1.57
N SER A 415 -4.44 20.43 0.29
CA SER A 415 -3.41 19.93 -0.61
C SER A 415 -3.48 20.60 -1.98
N THR A 416 -2.57 20.25 -2.87
CA THR A 416 -2.70 20.59 -4.29
C THR A 416 -3.95 19.96 -4.87
N ARG A 417 -4.53 20.58 -5.92
CA ARG A 417 -5.68 20.01 -6.65
C ARG A 417 -5.36 18.64 -7.20
N ASP A 418 -4.13 18.45 -7.63
CA ASP A 418 -3.65 17.18 -8.19
C ASP A 418 -3.62 16.09 -7.12
N LEU A 419 -3.09 16.35 -5.94
CA LEU A 419 -3.11 15.40 -4.84
C LEU A 419 -4.54 15.15 -4.32
N ALA A 420 -5.40 16.18 -4.23
CA ALA A 420 -6.79 16.03 -3.82
C ALA A 420 -7.57 15.06 -4.72
N ASN A 421 -7.29 15.05 -6.02
CA ASN A 421 -7.87 14.10 -6.98
C ASN A 421 -7.34 12.65 -6.82
N ARG A 422 -6.30 12.46 -6.00
CA ARG A 422 -5.71 11.13 -5.71
C ARG A 422 -6.11 10.58 -4.35
N LEU A 423 -7.04 11.24 -3.66
CA LEU A 423 -7.57 10.80 -2.38
C LEU A 423 -8.87 10.04 -2.57
N LEU A 424 -9.11 9.01 -1.78
CA LEU A 424 -10.43 8.40 -1.57
C LEU A 424 -10.92 8.83 -0.19
N ILE A 425 -11.75 9.88 -0.16
CA ILE A 425 -12.12 10.59 1.06
C ILE A 425 -13.37 9.97 1.65
N THR A 426 -13.26 9.44 2.87
CA THR A 426 -14.38 8.96 3.69
C THR A 426 -14.59 9.93 4.85
N ARG A 427 -15.78 10.51 4.95
CA ARG A 427 -16.11 11.49 6.00
C ARG A 427 -16.95 10.88 7.10
N LEU A 428 -16.51 11.13 8.34
CA LEU A 428 -17.15 10.66 9.54
C LEU A 428 -17.69 11.84 10.36
N LEU A 429 -18.85 11.61 10.96
CA LEU A 429 -19.44 12.51 11.96
C LEU A 429 -19.24 11.91 13.34
N LYS A 430 -19.14 12.77 14.34
CA LYS A 430 -19.16 12.35 15.73
C LYS A 430 -20.54 11.80 16.08
N GLN A 431 -20.57 10.72 16.86
CA GLN A 431 -21.81 10.21 17.42
C GLN A 431 -22.41 11.22 18.40
N PRO A 432 -23.76 11.31 18.50
CA PRO A 432 -24.40 12.21 19.42
C PRO A 432 -24.09 11.84 20.88
N PRO A 433 -24.16 12.80 21.80
CA PRO A 433 -24.05 12.51 23.22
C PRO A 433 -25.06 11.44 23.65
N GLY A 434 -24.60 10.46 24.44
CA GLY A 434 -25.44 9.34 24.91
C GLY A 434 -25.61 8.19 23.91
N TYR A 435 -24.90 8.19 22.77
CA TYR A 435 -24.89 7.06 21.85
C TYR A 435 -24.32 5.81 22.54
N THR A 436 -25.04 4.69 22.43
CA THR A 436 -24.61 3.39 22.96
C THR A 436 -23.91 2.61 21.85
N TYR A 437 -22.61 2.39 22.02
CA TYR A 437 -21.81 1.60 21.07
C TYR A 437 -22.16 0.12 21.17
N ALA A 438 -22.01 -0.60 20.08
CA ALA A 438 -22.19 -2.04 20.02
C ALA A 438 -21.27 -2.75 21.01
N ALA A 439 -21.78 -3.80 21.64
CA ALA A 439 -20.96 -4.66 22.50
C ALA A 439 -20.17 -5.64 21.65
N TRP A 440 -18.85 -5.60 21.78
CA TRP A 440 -17.95 -6.47 21.04
C TRP A 440 -17.29 -7.49 21.95
N GLU A 441 -17.22 -8.73 21.51
CA GLU A 441 -16.38 -9.73 22.16
C GLU A 441 -14.92 -9.24 22.17
N GLY A 442 -14.27 -9.30 23.34
CA GLY A 442 -12.94 -8.71 23.52
C GLY A 442 -12.96 -7.26 24.05
N GLY A 443 -14.16 -6.64 24.20
CA GLY A 443 -14.37 -5.35 24.88
C GLY A 443 -14.43 -4.13 23.95
N SER A 444 -13.77 -4.14 22.79
CA SER A 444 -13.86 -3.06 21.81
C SER A 444 -13.83 -3.60 20.39
N LEU A 445 -14.33 -2.80 19.42
CA LEU A 445 -14.27 -3.13 17.99
C LEU A 445 -12.85 -3.54 17.53
N LEU A 446 -11.83 -2.79 17.92
CA LEU A 446 -10.45 -3.07 17.50
C LEU A 446 -9.88 -4.34 18.14
N GLN A 447 -10.19 -4.58 19.41
CA GLN A 447 -9.78 -5.82 20.07
C GLN A 447 -10.48 -7.02 19.46
N HIS A 448 -11.78 -6.90 19.18
CA HIS A 448 -12.56 -7.90 18.48
C HIS A 448 -11.98 -8.19 17.09
N ALA A 449 -11.74 -7.17 16.27
CA ALA A 449 -11.18 -7.33 14.93
C ALA A 449 -9.78 -7.98 14.95
N LYS A 450 -8.93 -7.64 15.94
CA LYS A 450 -7.62 -8.28 16.13
C LYS A 450 -7.74 -9.75 16.56
N GLN A 451 -8.66 -10.05 17.49
CA GLN A 451 -8.89 -11.41 17.96
C GLN A 451 -9.41 -12.32 16.83
N PHE A 452 -10.28 -11.81 15.98
CA PHE A 452 -10.91 -12.53 14.86
C PHE A 452 -10.32 -12.14 13.49
N ALA A 453 -9.07 -11.67 13.44
CA ALA A 453 -8.46 -11.18 12.22
C ALA A 453 -8.48 -12.22 11.08
N ALA A 454 -8.19 -13.50 11.37
CA ALA A 454 -8.23 -14.58 10.38
C ALA A 454 -9.65 -14.78 9.81
N TYR A 455 -10.69 -14.63 10.62
CA TYR A 455 -12.07 -14.69 10.16
C TYR A 455 -12.42 -13.52 9.24
N TYR A 456 -12.12 -12.29 9.65
CA TYR A 456 -12.42 -11.12 8.84
C TYR A 456 -11.59 -11.06 7.56
N LEU A 457 -10.35 -11.52 7.59
CA LEU A 457 -9.57 -11.69 6.37
C LEU A 457 -10.18 -12.75 5.45
N SER A 458 -10.72 -13.83 6.01
CA SER A 458 -11.46 -14.84 5.22
C SER A 458 -12.70 -14.25 4.57
N CYS A 459 -13.42 -13.35 5.26
CA CYS A 459 -14.54 -12.60 4.69
C CYS A 459 -14.08 -11.68 3.54
N VAL A 460 -12.97 -10.96 3.71
CA VAL A 460 -12.39 -10.14 2.63
C VAL A 460 -12.01 -11.02 1.43
N HIS A 461 -11.38 -12.18 1.68
CA HIS A 461 -11.02 -13.11 0.62
C HIS A 461 -12.26 -13.66 -0.11
N ALA A 462 -13.37 -13.90 0.58
CA ALA A 462 -14.63 -14.29 -0.05
C ALA A 462 -15.15 -13.23 -1.03
N VAL A 463 -15.10 -11.95 -0.64
CA VAL A 463 -15.47 -10.82 -1.52
C VAL A 463 -14.55 -10.73 -2.74
N VAL A 464 -13.24 -10.88 -2.55
CA VAL A 464 -12.26 -10.85 -3.65
C VAL A 464 -12.47 -12.05 -4.59
N ARG A 465 -12.72 -13.25 -4.07
CA ARG A 465 -13.03 -14.44 -4.86
C ARG A 465 -14.32 -14.24 -5.67
N TYR A 466 -15.33 -13.67 -5.05
CA TYR A 466 -16.58 -13.35 -5.74
C TYR A 466 -16.37 -12.40 -6.92
N TRP A 467 -15.63 -11.32 -6.73
CA TRP A 467 -15.26 -10.39 -7.81
C TRP A 467 -14.43 -11.07 -8.90
N TYR A 468 -13.46 -11.91 -8.51
CA TYR A 468 -12.59 -12.64 -9.44
C TYR A 468 -13.38 -13.64 -10.28
N ALA A 469 -14.28 -14.42 -9.66
CA ALA A 469 -15.12 -15.41 -10.31
C ALA A 469 -16.10 -14.79 -11.35
N HIS A 470 -16.49 -13.52 -11.16
CA HIS A 470 -17.28 -12.76 -12.14
C HIS A 470 -16.42 -12.16 -13.27
N GLY A 471 -15.14 -12.54 -13.40
CA GLY A 471 -14.26 -12.07 -14.45
C GLY A 471 -13.64 -10.69 -14.20
N LYS A 472 -13.50 -10.28 -12.95
CA LYS A 472 -12.90 -9.00 -12.53
C LYS A 472 -13.61 -7.78 -13.13
N PRO A 473 -14.93 -7.65 -12.96
CA PRO A 473 -15.71 -6.59 -13.58
C PRO A 473 -15.34 -5.20 -13.03
N LYS A 474 -15.56 -4.19 -13.88
CA LYS A 474 -15.31 -2.78 -13.58
C LYS A 474 -16.49 -1.94 -14.06
N LEU A 475 -17.03 -1.08 -13.22
CA LEU A 475 -18.02 -0.10 -13.66
C LEU A 475 -17.35 1.08 -14.36
N ALA A 476 -18.07 1.68 -15.29
CA ALA A 476 -17.63 2.90 -15.95
C ALA A 476 -17.52 4.05 -14.93
N THR A 477 -16.41 4.79 -14.96
CA THR A 477 -16.17 5.90 -14.05
C THR A 477 -15.55 7.09 -14.79
N VAL A 478 -15.84 8.28 -14.32
CA VAL A 478 -15.22 9.53 -14.77
C VAL A 478 -13.84 9.76 -14.15
N HIS A 479 -13.47 9.00 -13.14
CA HIS A 479 -12.20 9.12 -12.45
C HIS A 479 -11.03 8.62 -13.31
N THR A 480 -9.88 9.27 -13.21
CA THR A 480 -8.67 8.89 -13.97
C THR A 480 -8.13 7.50 -13.59
N PHE A 481 -8.31 7.08 -12.35
CA PHE A 481 -7.92 5.75 -11.84
C PHE A 481 -9.02 4.71 -12.11
N LYS A 482 -9.31 4.50 -13.39
CA LYS A 482 -10.48 3.73 -13.84
C LYS A 482 -10.53 2.32 -13.30
N ASP A 483 -9.39 1.63 -13.29
CA ASP A 483 -9.32 0.24 -12.83
C ASP A 483 -9.57 0.13 -11.33
N TRP A 484 -8.97 1.01 -10.55
CA TRP A 484 -9.14 1.04 -9.11
C TRP A 484 -10.57 1.39 -8.71
N VAL A 485 -11.04 2.53 -9.18
CA VAL A 485 -12.38 3.03 -8.85
C VAL A 485 -13.47 2.12 -9.40
N GLY A 486 -13.37 1.72 -10.67
CA GLY A 486 -14.40 0.90 -11.31
C GLY A 486 -14.55 -0.50 -10.69
N SER A 487 -13.44 -1.13 -10.27
CA SER A 487 -13.48 -2.43 -9.61
C SER A 487 -14.08 -2.32 -8.21
N LEU A 488 -13.64 -1.35 -7.41
CA LEU A 488 -14.18 -1.15 -6.06
C LEU A 488 -15.65 -0.71 -6.10
N ASP A 489 -16.02 0.10 -7.07
CA ASP A 489 -17.42 0.53 -7.27
C ASP A 489 -18.32 -0.65 -7.62
N TRP A 490 -17.86 -1.56 -8.51
CA TRP A 490 -18.58 -2.80 -8.79
C TRP A 490 -18.73 -3.65 -7.53
N ILE A 491 -17.66 -3.83 -6.77
CA ILE A 491 -17.67 -4.65 -5.55
C ILE A 491 -18.70 -4.12 -4.54
N VAL A 492 -18.66 -2.82 -4.24
CA VAL A 492 -19.57 -2.25 -3.21
C VAL A 492 -21.02 -2.29 -3.63
N GLN A 493 -21.32 -2.08 -4.91
CA GLN A 493 -22.68 -2.13 -5.42
C GLN A 493 -23.21 -3.57 -5.55
N SER A 494 -22.37 -4.51 -6.01
CA SER A 494 -22.79 -5.91 -6.23
C SER A 494 -22.87 -6.73 -4.95
N VAL A 495 -21.96 -6.50 -3.99
CA VAL A 495 -21.90 -7.27 -2.74
C VAL A 495 -22.85 -6.71 -1.68
N TRP A 496 -22.91 -5.37 -1.54
CA TRP A 496 -23.68 -4.73 -0.46
C TRP A 496 -24.89 -3.91 -0.94
N GLY A 497 -25.06 -3.69 -2.24
CA GLY A 497 -26.11 -2.84 -2.78
C GLY A 497 -25.95 -1.35 -2.42
N GLU A 498 -24.75 -0.93 -2.09
CA GLU A 498 -24.44 0.43 -1.67
C GLU A 498 -24.47 1.43 -2.83
N LYS A 499 -24.49 2.71 -2.50
CA LYS A 499 -24.41 3.79 -3.50
C LYS A 499 -23.07 3.79 -4.24
N PRO A 500 -23.01 4.36 -5.45
CA PRO A 500 -21.74 4.49 -6.17
C PRO A 500 -20.62 5.12 -5.34
N LEU A 501 -19.42 4.60 -5.48
CA LEU A 501 -18.23 4.95 -4.70
C LEU A 501 -17.92 6.46 -4.69
N LEU A 502 -18.14 7.13 -5.82
CA LEU A 502 -17.85 8.56 -5.99
C LEU A 502 -19.02 9.49 -5.63
N THR A 503 -20.14 8.97 -5.07
CA THR A 503 -21.24 9.81 -4.59
C THR A 503 -20.74 10.79 -3.54
N GLY A 504 -20.89 12.11 -3.81
CA GLY A 504 -20.43 13.19 -2.92
C GLY A 504 -18.91 13.37 -2.83
N HIS A 505 -18.12 12.59 -3.57
CA HIS A 505 -16.66 12.63 -3.47
C HIS A 505 -16.03 13.89 -4.05
N SER A 506 -16.55 14.40 -5.16
CA SER A 506 -16.02 15.61 -5.83
C SER A 506 -16.08 16.85 -4.93
N GLU A 507 -17.14 16.99 -4.15
CA GLU A 507 -17.28 18.07 -3.16
C GLU A 507 -16.19 17.96 -2.08
N ALA A 508 -15.97 16.76 -1.52
CA ALA A 508 -14.94 16.52 -0.53
C ALA A 508 -13.53 16.82 -1.08
N ALA A 509 -13.23 16.37 -2.29
CA ALA A 509 -11.95 16.64 -2.96
C ALA A 509 -11.76 18.15 -3.23
N GLY A 510 -12.81 18.83 -3.68
CA GLY A 510 -12.79 20.29 -3.92
C GLY A 510 -12.46 21.11 -2.66
N ARG A 511 -12.95 20.69 -1.49
CA ARG A 511 -12.62 21.32 -0.21
C ARG A 511 -11.14 21.18 0.15
N ILE A 512 -10.58 19.99 -0.02
CA ILE A 512 -9.16 19.70 0.27
C ILE A 512 -8.24 20.43 -0.73
N ALA A 513 -8.66 20.54 -1.99
CA ALA A 513 -7.92 21.23 -3.04
C ALA A 513 -7.76 22.73 -2.83
N ASN A 514 -8.57 23.31 -1.98
CA ASN A 514 -8.53 24.73 -1.67
C ASN A 514 -8.62 24.94 -0.15
N LYS A 515 -7.50 25.29 0.48
CA LYS A 515 -7.43 25.54 1.93
C LYS A 515 -8.46 26.56 2.42
N ASN A 516 -8.82 27.50 1.57
CA ASN A 516 -9.78 28.55 1.88
C ASN A 516 -11.23 28.03 1.89
N MET A 517 -11.51 26.90 1.24
CA MET A 517 -12.84 26.25 1.28
C MET A 517 -13.19 25.70 2.66
N SER A 518 -12.20 25.16 3.39
CA SER A 518 -12.42 24.74 4.79
C SER A 518 -12.74 25.93 5.70
N TRP A 519 -12.05 27.06 5.48
CA TRP A 519 -12.33 28.30 6.19
C TRP A 519 -13.73 28.86 5.82
N LEU A 520 -14.06 28.91 4.52
CA LEU A 520 -15.37 29.37 4.06
C LEU A 520 -16.52 28.52 4.64
N ARG A 521 -16.31 27.22 4.79
CA ARG A 521 -17.26 26.32 5.41
C ARG A 521 -17.54 26.68 6.89
N LEU A 522 -16.48 26.88 7.68
CA LEU A 522 -16.63 27.32 9.08
C LEU A 522 -17.38 28.64 9.16
N LEU A 523 -17.04 29.59 8.29
CA LEU A 523 -17.72 30.87 8.19
C LEU A 523 -19.20 30.69 7.80
N ALA A 524 -19.50 29.85 6.81
CA ALA A 524 -20.88 29.59 6.37
C ALA A 524 -21.76 29.06 7.50
N HIS A 525 -21.25 28.09 8.27
CA HIS A 525 -21.94 27.59 9.46
C HIS A 525 -22.13 28.66 10.54
N ALA A 526 -21.13 29.53 10.75
CA ALA A 526 -21.25 30.63 11.70
C ALA A 526 -22.32 31.66 11.26
N VAL A 527 -22.32 32.04 9.98
CA VAL A 527 -23.31 32.94 9.39
C VAL A 527 -24.74 32.40 9.57
N ILE A 528 -24.96 31.11 9.29
CA ILE A 528 -26.27 30.48 9.47
C ILE A 528 -26.66 30.43 10.95
N ARG A 529 -25.74 30.07 11.83
CA ARG A 529 -25.98 29.99 13.29
C ARG A 529 -26.33 31.34 13.89
N GLU A 530 -25.73 32.43 13.40
CA GLU A 530 -26.01 33.80 13.86
C GLU A 530 -27.26 34.40 13.22
N GLY A 531 -28.00 33.67 12.39
CA GLY A 531 -29.28 34.11 11.82
C GLY A 531 -29.14 35.01 10.59
N HIS A 532 -27.95 35.10 9.99
CA HIS A 532 -27.71 35.90 8.79
C HIS A 532 -28.01 35.12 7.47
N ALA A 533 -28.72 33.99 7.58
CA ALA A 533 -29.18 33.23 6.41
C ALA A 533 -30.07 34.12 5.51
N ASN A 534 -29.83 34.05 4.20
CA ASN A 534 -30.62 34.77 3.19
C ASN A 534 -30.65 36.32 3.37
N ALA A 535 -29.55 36.90 3.91
CA ALA A 535 -29.44 38.34 4.04
C ALA A 535 -29.66 39.02 2.66
N LEU A 536 -30.76 39.76 2.51
CA LEU A 536 -31.22 40.36 1.24
C LEU A 536 -30.20 41.30 0.62
N LEU A 537 -29.38 41.97 1.44
CA LEU A 537 -28.36 42.92 0.99
C LEU A 537 -26.99 42.28 0.75
N GLY A 538 -26.80 41.01 1.14
CA GLY A 538 -25.52 40.34 1.18
C GLY A 538 -24.60 40.84 2.29
N LEU A 539 -23.56 40.09 2.63
CA LEU A 539 -22.55 40.41 3.65
C LEU A 539 -21.27 40.88 2.99
N LYS A 540 -20.67 41.95 3.52
CA LYS A 540 -19.37 42.48 3.11
C LYS A 540 -18.23 41.80 3.86
N ALA A 541 -16.99 42.06 3.45
CA ALA A 541 -15.81 41.57 4.17
C ALA A 541 -15.74 42.05 5.63
N SER A 542 -16.23 43.26 5.91
CA SER A 542 -16.37 43.80 7.27
C SER A 542 -17.33 42.97 8.13
N ASP A 543 -18.50 42.63 7.59
CA ASP A 543 -19.52 41.86 8.29
C ASP A 543 -19.00 40.41 8.56
N LEU A 544 -18.33 39.84 7.57
CA LEU A 544 -17.71 38.52 7.68
C LEU A 544 -16.56 38.52 8.72
N ARG A 545 -15.80 39.61 8.83
CA ARG A 545 -14.78 39.77 9.88
C ARG A 545 -15.40 39.68 11.27
N GLU A 546 -16.45 40.47 11.50
CA GLU A 546 -17.13 40.50 12.80
C GLU A 546 -17.70 39.11 13.17
N ILE A 547 -18.27 38.38 12.20
CA ILE A 547 -18.74 37.00 12.40
C ILE A 547 -17.57 36.09 12.74
N CYS A 548 -16.43 36.20 12.03
CA CYS A 548 -15.23 35.38 12.33
C CYS A 548 -14.72 35.64 13.76
N GLU A 549 -14.69 36.90 14.21
CA GLU A 549 -14.25 37.27 15.56
C GLU A 549 -15.19 36.68 16.62
N ARG A 550 -16.49 36.84 16.46
CA ARG A 550 -17.50 36.28 17.40
C ARG A 550 -17.48 34.74 17.42
N ALA A 551 -17.24 34.13 16.27
CA ALA A 551 -17.21 32.67 16.14
C ALA A 551 -15.83 32.05 16.47
N GLY A 552 -14.81 32.86 16.74
CA GLY A 552 -13.43 32.39 17.00
C GLY A 552 -12.77 31.75 15.78
N ILE A 553 -13.15 32.17 14.55
CA ILE A 553 -12.59 31.66 13.29
C ILE A 553 -11.33 32.46 12.97
N ALA A 554 -10.17 31.80 13.00
CA ALA A 554 -8.91 32.43 12.66
C ALA A 554 -8.86 32.80 11.17
N ILE A 555 -8.35 34.00 10.87
CA ILE A 555 -8.12 34.49 9.51
C ILE A 555 -6.65 34.35 9.18
N GLU A 556 -6.31 33.61 8.14
CA GLU A 556 -4.91 33.32 7.78
C GLU A 556 -4.16 34.64 7.45
N GLY A 557 -2.95 34.76 7.99
CA GLY A 557 -2.10 35.94 7.80
C GLY A 557 -2.43 37.13 8.72
N VAL A 558 -3.41 36.98 9.60
CA VAL A 558 -3.81 38.01 10.56
C VAL A 558 -3.46 37.55 11.98
N LYS A 559 -2.62 38.32 12.70
CA LYS A 559 -2.32 38.06 14.11
C LYS A 559 -3.38 38.73 15.01
N PRO A 560 -3.68 38.16 16.18
CA PRO A 560 -4.57 38.83 17.13
C PRO A 560 -4.07 40.24 17.48
N GLY A 561 -4.96 41.26 17.34
CA GLY A 561 -4.64 42.65 17.63
C GLY A 561 -4.17 43.50 16.45
N HIS A 562 -4.23 42.99 15.21
CA HIS A 562 -3.98 43.79 14.00
C HIS A 562 -5.19 44.63 13.60
N GLU A 563 -4.91 45.75 12.85
CA GLU A 563 -5.92 46.67 12.35
C GLU A 563 -7.01 45.96 11.50
N ASP A 564 -8.26 46.39 11.68
CA ASP A 564 -9.46 45.86 11.01
C ASP A 564 -9.31 45.80 9.48
N ASN A 565 -8.69 46.79 8.86
CA ASN A 565 -8.42 46.84 7.43
C ASN A 565 -7.55 45.69 6.90
N GLN A 566 -6.65 45.11 7.70
CA GLN A 566 -5.81 43.98 7.30
C GLN A 566 -6.62 42.69 7.29
N ALA A 567 -7.48 42.51 8.28
CA ALA A 567 -8.36 41.36 8.34
C ALA A 567 -9.38 41.33 7.20
N GLU A 568 -9.98 42.47 6.88
CA GLU A 568 -10.92 42.59 5.75
C GLU A 568 -10.25 42.32 4.40
N ARG A 569 -9.01 42.81 4.19
CA ARG A 569 -8.24 42.48 2.98
C ARG A 569 -7.93 41.01 2.89
N ALA A 570 -7.52 40.36 3.99
CA ALA A 570 -7.26 38.92 4.03
C ALA A 570 -8.53 38.13 3.70
N ILE A 571 -9.67 38.48 4.29
CA ILE A 571 -10.97 37.88 3.94
C ILE A 571 -11.29 38.07 2.45
N GLY A 572 -11.06 39.27 1.91
CA GLY A 572 -11.25 39.52 0.48
C GLY A 572 -10.42 38.62 -0.42
N VAL A 573 -9.16 38.36 -0.05
CA VAL A 573 -8.25 37.44 -0.77
C VAL A 573 -8.74 36.00 -0.64
N ILE A 574 -9.09 35.55 0.56
CA ILE A 574 -9.63 34.20 0.83
C ILE A 574 -10.89 33.97 0.01
N MET A 575 -11.85 34.89 0.08
CA MET A 575 -13.11 34.81 -0.66
C MET A 575 -12.87 34.81 -2.18
N ALA A 576 -11.98 35.69 -2.67
CA ALA A 576 -11.63 35.71 -4.10
C ALA A 576 -11.08 34.35 -4.58
N SER A 577 -10.31 33.64 -3.75
CA SER A 577 -9.78 32.34 -4.08
C SER A 577 -10.87 31.25 -4.12
N CYS A 578 -11.87 31.33 -3.23
CA CYS A 578 -12.99 30.40 -3.18
C CYS A 578 -13.91 30.52 -4.40
N PHE A 579 -14.04 31.74 -4.94
CA PHE A 579 -14.92 32.04 -6.07
C PHE A 579 -14.16 32.29 -7.39
N ARG A 580 -13.00 31.65 -7.57
CA ARG A 580 -12.17 31.86 -8.78
C ARG A 580 -12.82 31.34 -10.05
N GLU A 581 -13.51 30.21 -9.98
CA GLU A 581 -14.09 29.51 -11.14
C GLU A 581 -15.61 29.69 -11.25
N HIS A 582 -16.31 29.93 -10.12
CA HIS A 582 -17.77 30.03 -10.07
C HIS A 582 -18.21 31.11 -9.08
N ASP A 583 -19.33 31.75 -9.34
CA ASP A 583 -19.92 32.74 -8.43
C ASP A 583 -20.80 32.11 -7.33
N SER A 584 -20.91 30.80 -7.31
CA SER A 584 -21.65 30.07 -6.28
C SER A 584 -20.90 28.79 -5.89
N VAL A 585 -20.90 28.52 -4.58
CA VAL A 585 -20.27 27.32 -3.98
C VAL A 585 -21.25 26.72 -3.00
N GLU A 586 -21.37 25.38 -3.00
CA GLU A 586 -22.21 24.65 -2.04
C GLU A 586 -21.33 23.89 -1.04
N LEU A 587 -21.58 24.09 0.26
CA LEU A 587 -20.81 23.55 1.38
C LEU A 587 -21.77 23.04 2.46
N ASP A 588 -21.78 21.71 2.68
CA ASP A 588 -22.66 21.07 3.67
C ASP A 588 -24.14 21.46 3.56
N GLY A 589 -24.64 21.60 2.32
CA GLY A 589 -26.02 22.05 2.04
C GLY A 589 -26.23 23.55 2.27
N ILE A 590 -25.18 24.34 2.46
CA ILE A 590 -25.24 25.81 2.49
C ILE A 590 -24.70 26.31 1.16
N ARG A 591 -25.51 27.03 0.42
CA ARG A 591 -25.09 27.69 -0.81
C ARG A 591 -24.58 29.08 -0.49
N VAL A 592 -23.31 29.34 -0.85
CA VAL A 592 -22.69 30.67 -0.76
C VAL A 592 -22.58 31.25 -2.15
N THR A 593 -23.13 32.42 -2.37
CA THR A 593 -23.12 33.08 -3.69
C THR A 593 -22.46 34.45 -3.58
N ARG A 594 -21.54 34.72 -4.50
CA ARG A 594 -20.89 36.03 -4.67
C ARG A 594 -21.64 36.83 -5.72
N PHE A 595 -21.85 38.11 -5.45
CA PHE A 595 -22.33 39.09 -6.43
C PHE A 595 -21.68 40.45 -6.21
N GLU A 596 -21.74 41.30 -7.21
CA GLU A 596 -21.19 42.67 -7.15
C GLU A 596 -22.34 43.69 -7.18
N ARG A 597 -22.21 44.71 -6.37
CA ARG A 597 -23.14 45.83 -6.32
C ARG A 597 -22.35 47.12 -6.25
N ASP A 598 -22.75 48.13 -7.04
CA ASP A 598 -22.18 49.46 -6.97
C ASP A 598 -22.58 50.17 -5.66
N GLU A 599 -21.58 50.59 -4.89
CA GLU A 599 -21.78 51.33 -3.66
C GLU A 599 -21.09 52.66 -3.72
N ARG A 600 -21.79 53.72 -3.20
CA ARG A 600 -21.26 55.05 -3.06
C ARG A 600 -20.43 55.14 -1.77
N ARG A 601 -19.16 55.50 -1.88
CA ARG A 601 -18.35 55.79 -0.69
C ARG A 601 -18.80 57.11 -0.05
N GLU A 602 -18.98 57.12 1.27
CA GLU A 602 -19.41 58.29 2.03
C GLU A 602 -18.48 59.50 1.82
N ASP A 603 -17.18 59.28 1.56
CA ASP A 603 -16.16 60.33 1.45
C ASP A 603 -15.79 60.73 0.01
N LYS A 604 -16.32 60.06 -1.02
CA LYS A 604 -15.96 60.36 -2.42
C LYS A 604 -17.16 60.25 -3.36
N ARG A 605 -17.18 61.08 -4.39
CA ARG A 605 -18.25 61.10 -5.41
C ARG A 605 -18.24 59.89 -6.37
N ASP A 606 -17.34 58.90 -6.17
CA ASP A 606 -17.17 57.78 -7.05
C ASP A 606 -17.94 56.52 -6.56
N TRP A 607 -18.65 55.88 -7.49
CA TRP A 607 -19.24 54.57 -7.32
C TRP A 607 -18.18 53.49 -7.56
N ARG A 608 -18.10 52.49 -6.70
CA ARG A 608 -17.22 51.33 -6.91
C ARG A 608 -17.96 50.05 -6.64
N PRO A 609 -17.69 48.98 -7.45
CA PRO A 609 -18.28 47.69 -7.18
C PRO A 609 -17.79 47.13 -5.84
N ALA A 610 -18.73 46.83 -4.95
CA ALA A 610 -18.48 46.08 -3.72
C ALA A 610 -18.86 44.63 -3.91
N LYS A 611 -18.00 43.72 -3.46
CA LYS A 611 -18.27 42.29 -3.47
C LYS A 611 -19.08 41.91 -2.23
N LEU A 612 -20.22 41.28 -2.48
CA LEU A 612 -21.18 40.85 -1.46
C LEU A 612 -21.39 39.35 -1.53
N TYR A 613 -21.70 38.74 -0.40
CA TYR A 613 -21.87 37.31 -0.28
C TYR A 613 -23.19 36.98 0.42
N THR A 614 -23.97 36.08 -0.17
CA THR A 614 -25.17 35.54 0.44
C THR A 614 -24.96 34.09 0.84
N PHE A 615 -25.57 33.70 1.95
CA PHE A 615 -25.51 32.36 2.50
C PHE A 615 -26.96 31.83 2.60
N SER A 616 -27.30 30.81 1.84
CA SER A 616 -28.64 30.22 1.83
C SER A 616 -28.58 28.75 2.20
N LYS A 617 -29.53 28.34 3.03
CA LYS A 617 -29.78 26.92 3.29
C LYS A 617 -31.02 26.53 2.49
N PRO A 618 -30.98 25.44 1.68
CA PRO A 618 -32.15 25.01 0.89
C PRO A 618 -33.34 24.59 1.77
#